data_7d181d249e36ec92adcf3d8cb891344a
#
_entry.id   7d181d249e36ec92adcf3d8cb891344a
#
_cell.length_a   1.000
_cell.length_b   1.000
_cell.length_c   1.000
_cell.angle_alpha   90.00
_cell.angle_beta   90.00
_cell.angle_gamma   90.00
#
_symmetry.space_group_name_H-M   'P 1'
#
loop_
_entity.id
_entity.type
_entity.pdbx_description
1 polymer ?
#
loop_
_entity_poly.entity_id
_entity_poly.type
_entity_poly.pdbx_seq_one_letter_code
_entity_poly.pdbx_strand_id
1 'polypeptide(L)'
;VRSYAAWLGTEDSEQAYKDLREIYQAFMWQDPSRQGKKWVLKTPGHLMALDTAMKVFQDAKIVMTHRDPVSTVPSYCSMESTLYRMGSEDITHVMVGEYWFERLSQWTDSFMSVRSKSPEERFVDVKYTELLKDPVVQGQLVLEAAGIDVTPDVIEDMGEWIEANKREDRAPHKYDISDFGLSEDMIKEKFAVYRQN
;
A
#
# COMPACT_ATOMS: atom_id res chain seq x y z
N VAL A 1 -1.86 20.27 3.77
CA VAL A 1 -1.52 21.19 4.87
C VAL A 1 -0.66 20.43 5.88
N ARG A 2 0.62 20.86 6.09
CA ARG A 2 1.59 20.14 6.95
C ARG A 2 1.10 20.01 8.41
N SER A 3 0.42 21.02 8.94
CA SER A 3 -0.15 21.01 10.30
C SER A 3 -1.25 19.95 10.46
N TYR A 4 -2.13 19.79 9.48
CA TYR A 4 -3.14 18.73 9.49
C TYR A 4 -2.52 17.35 9.46
N ALA A 5 -1.50 17.14 8.63
CA ALA A 5 -0.81 15.87 8.54
C ALA A 5 -0.03 15.52 9.83
N ALA A 6 0.53 16.52 10.50
CA ALA A 6 1.18 16.32 11.80
C ALA A 6 0.14 15.95 12.87
N TRP A 7 -0.99 16.66 12.92
CA TRP A 7 -2.11 16.33 13.80
C TRP A 7 -2.63 14.92 13.55
N LEU A 8 -2.93 14.56 12.30
CA LEU A 8 -3.41 13.23 11.93
C LEU A 8 -2.45 12.09 12.35
N GLY A 9 -1.15 12.37 12.34
CA GLY A 9 -0.13 11.41 12.79
C GLY A 9 -0.12 11.15 14.31
N THR A 10 -0.80 11.99 15.10
CA THR A 10 -0.90 11.86 16.56
C THR A 10 -2.30 11.45 17.03
N GLU A 11 -3.28 11.45 16.13
CA GLU A 11 -4.66 11.09 16.44
C GLU A 11 -4.88 9.59 16.55
N ASP A 12 -5.76 9.20 17.47
CA ASP A 12 -6.24 7.84 17.57
C ASP A 12 -7.22 7.53 16.42
N SER A 13 -6.83 6.65 15.53
CA SER A 13 -7.65 6.24 14.39
C SER A 13 -8.66 5.13 14.73
N GLU A 14 -8.77 4.70 15.98
CA GLU A 14 -9.59 3.52 16.35
C GLU A 14 -11.06 3.71 16.00
N GLN A 15 -11.61 4.91 16.28
CA GLN A 15 -13.01 5.18 15.95
C GLN A 15 -13.25 5.16 14.44
N ALA A 16 -12.36 5.74 13.65
CA ALA A 16 -12.47 5.73 12.18
C ALA A 16 -12.46 4.31 11.61
N TYR A 17 -11.64 3.41 12.14
CA TYR A 17 -11.65 1.99 11.73
C TYR A 17 -12.91 1.25 12.21
N LYS A 18 -13.46 1.58 13.38
CA LYS A 18 -14.76 1.03 13.84
C LYS A 18 -15.89 1.47 12.92
N ASP A 19 -15.95 2.75 12.58
CA ASP A 19 -16.95 3.29 11.65
C ASP A 19 -16.83 2.63 10.26
N LEU A 20 -15.61 2.46 9.78
CA LEU A 20 -15.34 1.75 8.53
C LEU A 20 -15.88 0.30 8.56
N ARG A 21 -15.67 -0.42 9.66
CA ARG A 21 -16.21 -1.77 9.85
C ARG A 21 -17.74 -1.78 9.83
N GLU A 22 -18.38 -0.83 10.49
CA GLU A 22 -19.83 -0.69 10.49
C GLU A 22 -20.39 -0.41 9.09
N ILE A 23 -19.69 0.42 8.30
CA ILE A 23 -20.04 0.68 6.90
C ILE A 23 -20.01 -0.62 6.07
N TYR A 24 -18.96 -1.44 6.22
CA TYR A 24 -18.90 -2.74 5.52
C TYR A 24 -19.99 -3.71 5.98
N GLN A 25 -20.32 -3.73 7.28
CA GLN A 25 -21.43 -4.51 7.80
C GLN A 25 -22.76 -4.05 7.20
N ALA A 26 -22.99 -2.75 7.07
CA ALA A 26 -24.16 -2.19 6.41
C ALA A 26 -24.24 -2.60 4.92
N PHE A 27 -23.11 -2.58 4.20
CA PHE A 27 -23.07 -3.06 2.81
C PHE A 27 -23.41 -4.56 2.67
N MET A 28 -22.92 -5.40 3.59
CA MET A 28 -23.27 -6.82 3.62
C MET A 28 -24.73 -7.06 3.97
N TRP A 29 -25.30 -6.23 4.84
CA TRP A 29 -26.72 -6.30 5.19
C TRP A 29 -27.62 -5.88 4.03
N GLN A 30 -27.26 -4.81 3.30
CA GLN A 30 -28.02 -4.33 2.15
C GLN A 30 -27.98 -5.26 0.94
N ASP A 31 -26.87 -6.00 0.79
CA ASP A 31 -26.67 -6.90 -0.34
C ASP A 31 -26.30 -8.31 0.16
N PRO A 32 -27.29 -9.21 0.30
CA PRO A 32 -27.05 -10.57 0.77
C PRO A 32 -26.04 -11.37 -0.07
N SER A 33 -25.82 -11.00 -1.33
CA SER A 33 -24.82 -11.65 -2.19
C SER A 33 -23.38 -11.46 -1.69
N ARG A 34 -23.16 -10.51 -0.80
CA ARG A 34 -21.86 -10.21 -0.16
C ARG A 34 -21.61 -11.01 1.11
N GLN A 35 -22.64 -11.68 1.64
CA GLN A 35 -22.48 -12.48 2.85
C GLN A 35 -21.49 -13.63 2.61
N GLY A 36 -20.57 -13.83 3.55
CA GLY A 36 -19.53 -14.84 3.45
C GLY A 36 -18.36 -14.49 2.51
N LYS A 37 -18.41 -13.37 1.79
CA LYS A 37 -17.29 -12.92 0.96
C LYS A 37 -16.23 -12.20 1.80
N LYS A 38 -14.97 -12.34 1.38
CA LYS A 38 -13.84 -11.58 1.95
C LYS A 38 -13.83 -10.15 1.40
N TRP A 39 -13.53 -9.20 2.26
CA TRP A 39 -13.28 -7.82 1.86
C TRP A 39 -11.79 -7.59 1.62
N VAL A 40 -11.49 -6.88 0.55
CA VAL A 40 -10.12 -6.41 0.27
C VAL A 40 -10.10 -4.90 0.49
N LEU A 41 -9.39 -4.48 1.54
CA LEU A 41 -9.19 -3.07 1.88
C LEU A 41 -7.85 -2.63 1.33
N LYS A 42 -7.81 -1.60 0.48
CA LYS A 42 -6.57 -1.16 -0.15
C LYS A 42 -6.40 0.35 -0.06
N THR A 43 -5.46 0.77 0.76
CA THR A 43 -4.89 2.13 0.74
C THR A 43 -3.48 2.12 1.32
N PRO A 44 -2.55 2.91 0.79
CA PRO A 44 -1.23 3.10 1.41
C PRO A 44 -1.33 3.66 2.84
N GLY A 45 -2.39 4.43 3.12
CA GLY A 45 -2.63 5.06 4.42
C GLY A 45 -2.78 4.07 5.58
N HIS A 46 -3.10 2.78 5.33
CA HIS A 46 -3.14 1.78 6.38
C HIS A 46 -1.78 1.59 7.09
N LEU A 47 -0.66 1.92 6.44
CA LEU A 47 0.66 1.85 7.05
C LEU A 47 0.83 2.80 8.25
N MET A 48 0.07 3.92 8.28
CA MET A 48 0.12 4.88 9.39
C MET A 48 -0.48 4.35 10.68
N ALA A 49 -1.52 3.52 10.59
CA ALA A 49 -2.33 3.06 11.71
C ALA A 49 -2.58 1.53 11.60
N LEU A 50 -1.53 0.79 11.22
CA LEU A 50 -1.64 -0.64 10.98
C LEU A 50 -1.99 -1.42 12.23
N ASP A 51 -1.44 -1.05 13.39
CA ASP A 51 -1.76 -1.62 14.70
C ASP A 51 -3.25 -1.46 15.03
N THR A 52 -3.78 -0.26 14.82
CA THR A 52 -5.22 0.04 15.00
C THR A 52 -6.09 -0.74 14.03
N ALA A 53 -5.70 -0.79 12.74
CA ALA A 53 -6.40 -1.59 11.76
C ALA A 53 -6.46 -3.07 12.15
N MET A 54 -5.34 -3.64 12.58
CA MET A 54 -5.24 -5.03 13.03
C MET A 54 -6.01 -5.30 14.34
N LYS A 55 -6.14 -4.31 15.22
CA LYS A 55 -6.93 -4.39 16.45
C LYS A 55 -8.43 -4.43 16.14
N VAL A 56 -8.90 -3.64 15.18
CA VAL A 56 -10.33 -3.57 14.81
C VAL A 56 -10.73 -4.74 13.88
N PHE A 57 -9.86 -5.11 12.94
CA PHE A 57 -10.03 -6.26 12.04
C PHE A 57 -9.12 -7.41 12.47
N GLN A 58 -9.54 -8.12 13.53
CA GLN A 58 -8.70 -9.13 14.19
C GLN A 58 -8.39 -10.35 13.33
N ASP A 59 -9.23 -10.63 12.34
CA ASP A 59 -9.09 -11.73 11.38
C ASP A 59 -8.40 -11.31 10.06
N ALA A 60 -8.06 -10.04 9.90
CA ALA A 60 -7.45 -9.55 8.68
C ALA A 60 -6.05 -10.14 8.44
N LYS A 61 -5.78 -10.52 7.21
CA LYS A 61 -4.42 -10.78 6.70
C LYS A 61 -3.87 -9.50 6.07
N ILE A 62 -2.64 -9.19 6.36
CA ILE A 62 -1.95 -8.00 5.86
C ILE A 62 -1.09 -8.42 4.67
N VAL A 63 -1.50 -8.02 3.48
CA VAL A 63 -0.71 -8.24 2.27
C VAL A 63 0.15 -7.01 2.04
N MET A 64 1.46 -7.19 2.16
CA MET A 64 2.43 -6.12 1.91
C MET A 64 3.15 -6.35 0.59
N THR A 65 3.02 -5.40 -0.32
CA THR A 65 3.79 -5.42 -1.57
C THR A 65 5.11 -4.68 -1.37
N HIS A 66 6.22 -5.39 -1.51
CA HIS A 66 7.57 -4.86 -1.32
C HIS A 66 8.21 -4.46 -2.64
N ARG A 67 8.64 -3.21 -2.71
CA ARG A 67 9.42 -2.68 -3.82
C ARG A 67 10.55 -1.81 -3.29
N ASP A 68 11.70 -1.80 -3.97
CA ASP A 68 12.85 -0.97 -3.57
C ASP A 68 12.43 0.51 -3.41
N PRO A 69 12.67 1.11 -2.24
CA PRO A 69 12.40 2.53 -1.98
C PRO A 69 13.05 3.48 -2.99
N VAL A 70 14.22 3.14 -3.53
CA VAL A 70 14.90 3.93 -4.57
C VAL A 70 14.01 4.09 -5.81
N SER A 71 13.19 3.10 -6.12
CA SER A 71 12.21 3.18 -7.21
C SER A 71 10.86 3.72 -6.76
N THR A 72 10.45 3.42 -5.51
CA THR A 72 9.10 3.73 -5.03
C THR A 72 8.94 5.19 -4.64
N VAL A 73 9.92 5.75 -3.92
CA VAL A 73 9.84 7.12 -3.40
C VAL A 73 9.72 8.15 -4.52
N PRO A 74 10.60 8.20 -5.53
CA PRO A 74 10.47 9.19 -6.59
C PRO A 74 9.22 8.97 -7.46
N SER A 75 8.81 7.73 -7.67
CA SER A 75 7.56 7.41 -8.38
C SER A 75 6.34 7.95 -7.63
N TYR A 76 6.31 7.81 -6.32
CA TYR A 76 5.25 8.34 -5.47
C TYR A 76 5.24 9.87 -5.47
N CYS A 77 6.41 10.49 -5.32
CA CYS A 77 6.56 11.96 -5.41
C CYS A 77 6.07 12.51 -6.74
N SER A 78 6.35 11.83 -7.84
CA SER A 78 5.89 12.24 -9.17
C SER A 78 4.37 12.18 -9.31
N MET A 79 3.74 11.12 -8.82
CA MET A 79 2.28 10.98 -8.77
C MET A 79 1.65 12.11 -7.94
N GLU A 80 2.16 12.33 -6.73
CA GLU A 80 1.66 13.36 -5.81
C GLU A 80 1.86 14.77 -6.36
N SER A 81 3.00 15.05 -7.02
CA SER A 81 3.22 16.32 -7.69
C SER A 81 2.14 16.63 -8.72
N THR A 82 1.71 15.62 -9.46
CA THR A 82 0.62 15.77 -10.44
C THR A 82 -0.69 16.13 -9.73
N LEU A 83 -1.01 15.44 -8.63
CA LEU A 83 -2.24 15.68 -7.86
C LEU A 83 -2.24 17.08 -7.21
N TYR A 84 -1.13 17.47 -6.58
CA TYR A 84 -1.03 18.79 -5.95
C TYR A 84 -1.14 19.94 -6.94
N ARG A 85 -0.56 19.81 -8.12
CA ARG A 85 -0.62 20.83 -9.17
C ARG A 85 -2.00 21.01 -9.77
N MET A 86 -2.90 20.06 -9.60
CA MET A 86 -4.33 20.25 -9.94
C MET A 86 -5.03 21.28 -9.03
N GLY A 87 -4.50 21.50 -7.82
CA GLY A 87 -5.08 22.39 -6.81
C GLY A 87 -4.27 23.63 -6.50
N SER A 88 -2.98 23.70 -6.88
CA SER A 88 -2.10 24.84 -6.58
C SER A 88 -0.92 24.90 -7.54
N GLU A 89 -0.61 26.12 -8.03
CA GLU A 89 0.57 26.39 -8.85
C GLU A 89 1.84 26.64 -8.02
N ASP A 90 1.70 26.88 -6.72
CA ASP A 90 2.81 27.24 -5.81
C ASP A 90 3.59 26.02 -5.31
N ILE A 91 3.12 24.80 -5.57
CA ILE A 91 3.75 23.57 -5.11
C ILE A 91 4.86 23.16 -6.07
N THR A 92 6.10 23.14 -5.57
CA THR A 92 7.26 22.67 -6.33
C THR A 92 7.50 21.18 -6.13
N HIS A 93 8.19 20.53 -7.07
CA HIS A 93 8.59 19.13 -6.96
C HIS A 93 9.45 18.88 -5.72
N VAL A 94 10.36 19.82 -5.39
CA VAL A 94 11.21 19.73 -4.18
C VAL A 94 10.37 19.71 -2.90
N MET A 95 9.36 20.59 -2.80
CA MET A 95 8.44 20.59 -1.63
C MET A 95 7.69 19.27 -1.47
N VAL A 96 7.31 18.64 -2.59
CA VAL A 96 6.68 17.32 -2.60
C VAL A 96 7.66 16.24 -2.19
N GLY A 97 8.89 16.29 -2.73
CA GLY A 97 9.96 15.36 -2.39
C GLY A 97 10.30 15.37 -0.90
N GLU A 98 10.58 16.54 -0.33
CA GLU A 98 10.86 16.70 1.10
C GLU A 98 9.74 16.13 1.98
N TYR A 99 8.50 16.45 1.64
CA TYR A 99 7.35 16.02 2.42
C TYR A 99 7.14 14.51 2.37
N TRP A 100 7.11 13.92 1.16
CA TRP A 100 6.79 12.51 1.01
C TRP A 100 7.96 11.58 1.34
N PHE A 101 9.19 12.03 1.16
CA PHE A 101 10.37 11.28 1.62
C PHE A 101 10.29 11.00 3.12
N GLU A 102 10.00 12.02 3.91
CA GLU A 102 9.86 11.88 5.36
C GLU A 102 8.62 11.04 5.74
N ARG A 103 7.48 11.28 5.08
CA ARG A 103 6.24 10.55 5.37
C ARG A 103 6.34 9.07 5.04
N LEU A 104 6.87 8.72 3.89
CA LEU A 104 7.02 7.32 3.49
C LEU A 104 7.98 6.57 4.41
N SER A 105 9.05 7.23 4.87
CA SER A 105 9.92 6.65 5.89
C SER A 105 9.17 6.38 7.19
N GLN A 106 8.45 7.36 7.73
CA GLN A 106 7.66 7.20 8.95
C GLN A 106 6.64 6.06 8.83
N TRP A 107 5.97 5.94 7.68
CA TRP A 107 5.00 4.87 7.44
C TRP A 107 5.68 3.49 7.40
N THR A 108 6.83 3.43 6.76
CA THR A 108 7.62 2.19 6.68
C THR A 108 8.13 1.78 8.05
N ASP A 109 8.63 2.71 8.85
CA ASP A 109 9.09 2.46 10.21
C ASP A 109 7.94 1.99 11.11
N SER A 110 6.76 2.60 10.98
CA SER A 110 5.54 2.18 11.68
C SER A 110 5.17 0.74 11.32
N PHE A 111 5.15 0.41 10.02
CA PHE A 111 4.90 -0.94 9.55
C PHE A 111 5.89 -1.96 10.15
N MET A 112 7.19 -1.68 10.07
CA MET A 112 8.23 -2.56 10.61
C MET A 112 8.08 -2.76 12.12
N SER A 113 7.74 -1.69 12.85
CA SER A 113 7.50 -1.76 14.30
C SER A 113 6.27 -2.61 14.64
N VAL A 114 5.19 -2.50 13.90
CA VAL A 114 3.98 -3.32 14.12
C VAL A 114 4.27 -4.77 13.76
N ARG A 115 4.89 -5.01 12.60
CA ARG A 115 5.22 -6.35 12.15
C ARG A 115 6.09 -7.11 13.17
N SER A 116 7.13 -6.48 13.69
CA SER A 116 8.05 -7.13 14.65
C SER A 116 7.40 -7.57 15.97
N LYS A 117 6.20 -7.07 16.27
CA LYS A 117 5.42 -7.36 17.49
C LYS A 117 4.19 -8.22 17.23
N SER A 118 3.92 -8.53 15.98
CA SER A 118 2.70 -9.24 15.56
C SER A 118 3.03 -10.68 15.11
N PRO A 119 2.07 -11.61 15.21
CA PRO A 119 2.25 -12.96 14.70
C PRO A 119 2.55 -12.97 13.20
N GLU A 120 3.56 -13.74 12.79
CA GLU A 120 4.04 -13.79 11.40
C GLU A 120 2.95 -14.25 10.42
N GLU A 121 2.10 -15.16 10.84
CA GLU A 121 0.97 -15.67 10.05
C GLU A 121 -0.08 -14.62 9.68
N ARG A 122 -0.02 -13.42 10.27
CA ARG A 122 -0.87 -12.29 9.91
C ARG A 122 -0.41 -11.60 8.62
N PHE A 123 0.81 -11.84 8.17
CA PHE A 123 1.43 -11.13 7.05
C PHE A 123 1.64 -12.03 5.84
N VAL A 124 1.51 -11.45 4.67
CA VAL A 124 1.83 -12.04 3.38
C VAL A 124 2.69 -11.05 2.62
N ASP A 125 3.94 -11.43 2.36
CA ASP A 125 4.88 -10.58 1.65
C ASP A 125 4.87 -10.92 0.16
N VAL A 126 4.61 -9.92 -0.67
CA VAL A 126 4.63 -10.01 -2.12
C VAL A 126 5.75 -9.12 -2.64
N LYS A 127 6.84 -9.71 -3.12
CA LYS A 127 7.91 -8.95 -3.75
C LYS A 127 7.51 -8.52 -5.14
N TYR A 128 7.64 -7.23 -5.43
CA TYR A 128 7.28 -6.67 -6.73
C TYR A 128 7.99 -7.35 -7.90
N THR A 129 9.25 -7.76 -7.71
CA THR A 129 10.02 -8.51 -8.69
C THR A 129 9.42 -9.88 -9.01
N GLU A 130 8.91 -10.58 -8.00
CA GLU A 130 8.24 -11.87 -8.18
C GLU A 130 6.84 -11.70 -8.77
N LEU A 131 6.13 -10.65 -8.35
CA LEU A 131 4.84 -10.28 -8.95
C LEU A 131 4.94 -9.99 -10.45
N LEU A 132 6.06 -9.37 -10.90
CA LEU A 132 6.28 -9.13 -12.33
C LEU A 132 6.65 -10.39 -13.11
N LYS A 133 7.28 -11.39 -12.46
CA LYS A 133 7.65 -12.65 -13.11
C LYS A 133 6.44 -13.57 -13.28
N ASP A 134 5.67 -13.74 -12.22
CA ASP A 134 4.50 -14.62 -12.20
C ASP A 134 3.39 -14.05 -11.31
N PRO A 135 2.55 -13.17 -11.86
CA PRO A 135 1.48 -12.55 -11.11
C PRO A 135 0.40 -13.55 -10.67
N VAL A 136 0.21 -14.64 -11.42
CA VAL A 136 -0.77 -15.70 -11.06
C VAL A 136 -0.34 -16.40 -9.79
N VAL A 137 0.92 -16.86 -9.72
CA VAL A 137 1.47 -17.53 -8.52
C VAL A 137 1.42 -16.61 -7.32
N GLN A 138 1.72 -15.31 -7.49
CA GLN A 138 1.63 -14.35 -6.37
C GLN A 138 0.16 -14.12 -5.94
N GLY A 139 -0.76 -14.10 -6.89
CA GLY A 139 -2.20 -14.04 -6.61
C GLY A 139 -2.71 -15.26 -5.83
N GLN A 140 -2.29 -16.46 -6.23
CA GLN A 140 -2.61 -17.71 -5.53
C GLN A 140 -2.14 -17.66 -4.07
N LEU A 141 -0.88 -17.29 -3.83
CA LEU A 141 -0.30 -17.16 -2.49
C LEU A 141 -1.13 -16.24 -1.58
N VAL A 142 -1.61 -15.12 -2.11
CA VAL A 142 -2.45 -14.18 -1.37
C VAL A 142 -3.83 -14.76 -1.07
N LEU A 143 -4.47 -15.42 -2.04
CA LEU A 143 -5.78 -16.04 -1.87
C LEU A 143 -5.75 -17.18 -0.85
N GLU A 144 -4.76 -18.07 -0.94
CA GLU A 144 -4.57 -19.18 0.00
C GLU A 144 -4.34 -18.67 1.43
N ALA A 145 -3.49 -17.66 1.60
CA ALA A 145 -3.25 -17.04 2.91
C ALA A 145 -4.51 -16.36 3.48
N ALA A 146 -5.41 -15.89 2.62
CA ALA A 146 -6.72 -15.37 3.02
C ALA A 146 -7.75 -16.47 3.30
N GLY A 147 -7.39 -17.75 3.15
CA GLY A 147 -8.31 -18.89 3.32
C GLY A 147 -9.37 -18.96 2.22
N ILE A 148 -8.98 -18.59 0.99
CA ILE A 148 -9.82 -18.69 -0.20
C ILE A 148 -9.31 -19.85 -1.04
N ASP A 149 -10.18 -20.78 -1.38
CA ASP A 149 -9.85 -21.91 -2.23
C ASP A 149 -9.49 -21.44 -3.65
N VAL A 150 -8.32 -21.84 -4.11
CA VAL A 150 -7.84 -21.50 -5.46
C VAL A 150 -8.17 -22.67 -6.40
N THR A 151 -9.27 -22.53 -7.12
CA THR A 151 -9.70 -23.52 -8.11
C THR A 151 -9.01 -23.27 -9.47
N PRO A 152 -9.00 -24.29 -10.38
CA PRO A 152 -8.49 -24.07 -11.73
C PRO A 152 -9.15 -22.90 -12.46
N ASP A 153 -10.45 -22.70 -12.29
CA ASP A 153 -11.20 -21.60 -12.90
C ASP A 153 -10.70 -20.23 -12.40
N VAL A 154 -10.41 -20.10 -11.10
CA VAL A 154 -9.82 -18.86 -10.54
C VAL A 154 -8.43 -18.57 -11.13
N ILE A 155 -7.64 -19.60 -11.38
CA ILE A 155 -6.34 -19.48 -12.03
C ILE A 155 -6.49 -18.97 -13.46
N GLU A 156 -7.43 -19.56 -14.21
CA GLU A 156 -7.75 -19.17 -15.58
C GLU A 156 -8.24 -17.72 -15.65
N ASP A 157 -9.22 -17.35 -14.81
CA ASP A 157 -9.73 -15.97 -14.69
C ASP A 157 -8.63 -14.95 -14.41
N MET A 158 -7.70 -15.27 -13.47
CA MET A 158 -6.54 -14.41 -13.19
C MET A 158 -5.64 -14.26 -14.41
N GLY A 159 -5.37 -15.33 -15.12
CA GLY A 159 -4.57 -15.34 -16.35
C GLY A 159 -5.19 -14.49 -17.44
N GLU A 160 -6.48 -14.66 -17.70
CA GLU A 160 -7.25 -13.87 -18.68
C GLU A 160 -7.25 -12.38 -18.32
N TRP A 161 -7.47 -12.06 -17.05
CA TRP A 161 -7.45 -10.66 -16.60
C TRP A 161 -6.08 -10.01 -16.79
N ILE A 162 -4.99 -10.71 -16.48
CA ILE A 162 -3.62 -10.22 -16.65
C ILE A 162 -3.34 -9.99 -18.14
N GLU A 163 -3.73 -10.91 -19.01
CA GLU A 163 -3.54 -10.79 -20.45
C GLU A 163 -4.29 -9.58 -21.03
N ALA A 164 -5.54 -9.37 -20.57
CA ALA A 164 -6.38 -8.25 -21.01
C ALA A 164 -5.91 -6.88 -20.45
N ASN A 165 -5.04 -6.86 -19.43
CA ASN A 165 -4.58 -5.64 -18.74
C ASN A 165 -3.06 -5.48 -18.79
N LYS A 166 -2.42 -5.93 -19.85
CA LYS A 166 -0.96 -5.82 -20.02
C LYS A 166 -0.49 -4.38 -19.86
N ARG A 167 0.64 -4.24 -19.18
CA ARG A 167 1.24 -2.94 -18.86
C ARG A 167 1.86 -2.25 -20.09
N GLU A 168 2.14 -2.99 -21.14
CA GLU A 168 2.78 -2.52 -22.37
C GLU A 168 1.98 -1.42 -23.09
N ASP A 169 0.67 -1.37 -22.85
CA ASP A 169 -0.22 -0.35 -23.42
C ASP A 169 -0.14 1.02 -22.70
N ARG A 170 0.66 1.13 -21.63
CA ARG A 170 0.78 2.37 -20.87
C ARG A 170 2.09 3.07 -21.19
N ALA A 171 2.01 4.35 -21.56
CA ALA A 171 3.20 5.18 -21.74
C ALA A 171 4.10 5.16 -20.47
N PRO A 172 5.43 5.00 -20.63
CA PRO A 172 6.33 5.00 -19.49
C PRO A 172 6.30 6.37 -18.79
N HIS A 173 6.05 6.35 -17.51
CA HIS A 173 6.11 7.55 -16.68
C HIS A 173 7.58 7.91 -16.42
N LYS A 174 7.99 9.10 -16.88
CA LYS A 174 9.38 9.57 -16.74
C LYS A 174 9.46 10.62 -15.64
N TYR A 175 10.40 10.45 -14.73
CA TYR A 175 10.74 11.39 -13.67
C TYR A 175 12.23 11.22 -13.33
N ASP A 176 12.84 12.27 -12.84
CA ASP A 176 14.19 12.23 -12.30
C ASP A 176 14.12 12.42 -10.77
N ILE A 177 14.86 11.62 -10.02
CA ILE A 177 14.91 11.70 -8.57
C ILE A 177 15.41 13.07 -8.08
N SER A 178 16.30 13.71 -8.84
CA SER A 178 16.85 15.03 -8.54
C SER A 178 15.82 16.15 -8.66
N ASP A 179 14.76 15.98 -9.47
CA ASP A 179 13.65 16.93 -9.57
C ASP A 179 12.97 17.15 -8.22
N PHE A 180 13.01 16.14 -7.35
CA PHE A 180 12.41 16.15 -6.01
C PHE A 180 13.40 16.57 -4.92
N GLY A 181 14.62 17.01 -5.27
CA GLY A 181 15.68 17.33 -4.31
C GLY A 181 16.23 16.11 -3.57
N LEU A 182 16.07 14.91 -4.12
CA LEU A 182 16.47 13.65 -3.52
C LEU A 182 17.65 13.03 -4.29
N SER A 183 18.35 12.11 -3.64
CA SER A 183 19.32 11.23 -4.27
C SER A 183 19.09 9.78 -3.86
N GLU A 184 19.63 8.85 -4.65
CA GLU A 184 19.58 7.43 -4.30
C GLU A 184 20.20 7.14 -2.94
N ASP A 185 21.34 7.79 -2.61
CA ASP A 185 22.05 7.55 -1.37
C ASP A 185 21.24 8.01 -0.16
N MET A 186 20.57 9.17 -0.25
CA MET A 186 19.63 9.63 0.78
C MET A 186 18.52 8.60 1.02
N ILE A 187 17.94 8.02 -0.03
CA ILE A 187 16.90 7.03 0.08
C ILE A 187 17.45 5.72 0.66
N LYS A 188 18.60 5.25 0.18
CA LYS A 188 19.25 4.03 0.68
C LYS A 188 19.55 4.12 2.17
N GLU A 189 20.06 5.26 2.63
CA GLU A 189 20.36 5.52 4.03
C GLU A 189 19.08 5.56 4.88
N LYS A 190 18.09 6.34 4.47
CA LYS A 190 16.85 6.54 5.22
C LYS A 190 16.03 5.26 5.37
N PHE A 191 16.01 4.41 4.34
CA PHE A 191 15.27 3.14 4.32
C PHE A 191 16.15 1.91 4.57
N ALA A 192 17.35 2.09 5.17
CA ALA A 192 18.32 1.01 5.35
C ALA A 192 17.76 -0.20 6.11
N VAL A 193 17.03 0.02 7.19
CA VAL A 193 16.41 -1.04 8.00
C VAL A 193 15.38 -1.84 7.19
N TYR A 194 14.53 -1.16 6.45
CA TYR A 194 13.52 -1.81 5.61
C TYR A 194 14.15 -2.63 4.47
N ARG A 195 15.25 -2.17 3.90
CA ARG A 195 15.93 -2.85 2.77
C ARG A 195 16.72 -4.10 3.18
N GLN A 196 17.01 -4.27 4.48
CA GLN A 196 17.75 -5.42 5.02
C GLN A 196 16.80 -6.58 5.39
N ASN A 197 15.52 -6.34 5.50
CA ASN A 197 14.48 -7.31 5.81
C ASN A 197 13.70 -7.70 4.55
#